data_21256066856beb1b0101239dba72c2d6
#
_entry.id   21256066856beb1b0101239dba72c2d6
#
_cell.length_a   1.000
_cell.length_b   1.000
_cell.length_c   1.000
_cell.angle_alpha   90.00
_cell.angle_beta   90.00
_cell.angle_gamma   90.00
#
_symmetry.space_group_name_H-M   'P 1'
#
loop_
_entity.id
_entity.type
_entity.pdbx_description
1 polymer ?
#
loop_
_entity_poly.entity_id
_entity_poly.type
_entity_poly.pdbx_seq_one_letter_code
_entity_poly.pdbx_strand_id
1 'polypeptide(L)'
;FDTSQKFYTIGFTWQSKSVRYFIIENSQEYELWNMTDDTSVPQRASYLMFNLWHNRWHWNGNGAADYPSKEVAAAVDWFKYYLP
;
A
#
# COMPACT_ATOMS: atom_id res chain seq x y z
N PHE A 1 5.58 10.28 -4.97
CA PHE A 1 4.35 11.00 -4.59
C PHE A 1 4.25 11.08 -3.07
N ASP A 2 3.50 12.04 -2.58
CA ASP A 2 3.35 12.29 -1.15
C ASP A 2 1.86 12.24 -0.77
N THR A 3 1.48 11.17 -0.09
CA THR A 3 0.09 10.94 0.30
C THR A 3 -0.42 11.88 1.40
N SER A 4 0.46 12.69 2.00
CA SER A 4 0.06 13.70 2.98
C SER A 4 -0.55 14.95 2.34
N GLN A 5 -0.40 15.13 1.04
CA GLN A 5 -0.79 16.36 0.34
C GLN A 5 -2.17 16.28 -0.30
N LYS A 6 -2.62 15.11 -0.70
CA LYS A 6 -3.92 14.91 -1.35
C LYS A 6 -4.28 13.43 -1.36
N PHE A 7 -5.52 13.13 -1.73
CA PHE A 7 -5.91 11.75 -1.98
C PHE A 7 -5.30 11.26 -3.29
N TYR A 8 -4.83 10.02 -3.27
CA TYR A 8 -4.34 9.30 -4.43
C TYR A 8 -5.17 8.06 -4.66
N THR A 9 -5.38 7.70 -5.91
CA THR A 9 -5.95 6.40 -6.27
C THR A 9 -4.79 5.42 -6.44
N ILE A 10 -4.74 4.43 -5.56
CA ILE A 10 -3.73 3.39 -5.57
C ILE A 10 -4.43 2.06 -5.75
N GLY A 11 -3.87 1.18 -6.53
CA GLY A 11 -4.45 -0.12 -6.75
C GLY A 11 -3.43 -1.22 -6.88
N PHE A 12 -3.94 -2.43 -6.91
CA PHE A 12 -3.13 -3.58 -7.28
C PHE A 12 -3.98 -4.57 -8.06
N THR A 13 -3.34 -5.28 -8.97
CA THR A 13 -3.92 -6.40 -9.71
C THR A 13 -3.24 -7.66 -9.23
N TRP A 14 -4.02 -8.58 -8.68
CA TRP A 14 -3.51 -9.84 -8.15
C TRP A 14 -3.97 -10.98 -9.06
N GLN A 15 -3.00 -11.68 -9.62
CA GLN A 15 -3.21 -12.87 -10.44
C GLN A 15 -2.40 -14.04 -9.85
N SER A 16 -2.58 -15.23 -10.39
CA SER A 16 -1.94 -16.43 -9.84
C SER A 16 -0.40 -16.35 -9.83
N LYS A 17 0.19 -15.58 -10.73
CA LYS A 17 1.64 -15.50 -10.89
C LYS A 17 2.19 -14.08 -10.79
N SER A 18 1.37 -13.11 -10.43
CA SER A 18 1.83 -11.74 -10.32
C SER A 18 0.96 -10.91 -9.40
N VAL A 19 1.58 -9.93 -8.76
CA VAL A 19 0.88 -8.83 -8.10
C VAL A 19 1.51 -7.54 -8.63
N ARG A 20 0.70 -6.73 -9.28
CA ARG A 20 1.13 -5.46 -9.84
C ARG A 20 0.52 -4.32 -9.05
N TYR A 21 1.35 -3.45 -8.53
CA TYR A 21 0.95 -2.25 -7.79
C TYR A 21 1.06 -1.04 -8.68
N PHE A 22 0.08 -0.15 -8.61
CA PHE A 22 0.05 1.04 -9.45
C PHE A 22 -0.61 2.22 -8.75
N ILE A 23 -0.36 3.40 -9.28
CA ILE A 23 -1.00 4.64 -8.89
C ILE A 23 -1.64 5.26 -10.12
N ILE A 24 -2.81 5.87 -9.95
CA ILE A 24 -3.49 6.60 -11.01
C ILE A 24 -3.35 8.09 -10.74
N GLU A 25 -2.84 8.81 -11.71
CA GLU A 25 -2.71 10.26 -11.63
C GLU A 25 -3.01 10.86 -13.01
N ASN A 26 -3.85 11.89 -13.04
CA ASN A 26 -4.30 12.53 -14.27
C ASN A 26 -4.88 11.52 -15.28
N SER A 27 -5.70 10.59 -14.79
CA SER A 27 -6.33 9.52 -15.59
C SER A 27 -5.32 8.57 -16.24
N GLN A 28 -4.09 8.56 -15.77
CA GLN A 28 -3.03 7.70 -16.27
C GLN A 28 -2.52 6.80 -15.15
N GLU A 29 -2.29 5.53 -15.50
CA GLU A 29 -1.83 4.51 -14.58
C GLU A 29 -0.30 4.42 -14.63
N TYR A 30 0.35 4.48 -13.47
CA TYR A 30 1.79 4.33 -13.35
C TYR A 30 2.09 3.13 -12.48
N GLU A 31 2.90 2.21 -12.99
CA GLU A 31 3.32 1.04 -12.23
C GLU A 31 4.31 1.43 -11.14
N LEU A 32 4.03 1.00 -9.91
CA LEU A 32 4.94 1.18 -8.78
C LEU A 32 5.82 -0.04 -8.58
N TRP A 33 5.29 -1.22 -8.76
CA TRP A 33 6.00 -2.46 -8.58
C TRP A 33 5.22 -3.61 -9.21
N ASN A 34 5.94 -4.57 -9.77
CA ASN A 34 5.36 -5.79 -10.31
C ASN A 34 6.09 -6.99 -9.73
N MET A 35 5.43 -7.70 -8.84
CA MET A 35 5.97 -8.88 -8.19
C MET A 35 5.59 -10.13 -8.99
N THR A 36 6.59 -10.84 -9.49
CA THR A 36 6.38 -12.04 -10.31
C THR A 36 7.06 -13.27 -9.73
N ASP A 37 7.65 -13.16 -8.55
CA ASP A 37 8.31 -14.26 -7.85
C ASP A 37 7.25 -15.27 -7.38
N ASP A 38 7.34 -16.50 -7.88
CA ASP A 38 6.38 -17.55 -7.57
C ASP A 38 6.26 -17.86 -6.08
N THR A 39 7.32 -17.64 -5.31
CA THR A 39 7.31 -17.90 -3.87
C THR A 39 6.70 -16.77 -3.06
N SER A 40 6.61 -15.57 -3.63
CA SER A 40 6.14 -14.37 -2.95
C SER A 40 4.71 -14.00 -3.31
N VAL A 41 4.20 -14.45 -4.45
CA VAL A 41 2.82 -14.14 -4.87
C VAL A 41 1.84 -14.95 -4.01
N PRO A 42 0.92 -14.28 -3.28
CA PRO A 42 -0.06 -14.99 -2.46
C PRO A 42 -0.98 -15.88 -3.29
N GLN A 43 -1.31 -17.05 -2.74
CA GLN A 43 -2.17 -18.03 -3.42
C GLN A 43 -3.49 -18.28 -2.69
N ARG A 44 -3.69 -17.65 -1.54
CA ARG A 44 -4.89 -17.85 -0.72
C ARG A 44 -5.72 -16.57 -0.66
N ALA A 45 -7.02 -16.73 -0.54
CA ALA A 45 -7.91 -15.61 -0.31
C ALA A 45 -7.52 -14.84 0.95
N SER A 46 -7.67 -13.53 0.91
CA SER A 46 -7.28 -12.63 1.99
C SER A 46 -8.35 -11.58 2.18
N TYR A 47 -8.35 -10.97 3.37
CA TYR A 47 -9.20 -9.83 3.65
C TYR A 47 -8.52 -8.54 3.21
N LEU A 48 -9.33 -7.57 2.78
CA LEU A 48 -8.86 -6.21 2.58
C LEU A 48 -8.77 -5.51 3.93
N MET A 49 -7.62 -4.92 4.21
CA MET A 49 -7.40 -4.20 5.46
C MET A 49 -6.72 -2.86 5.19
N PHE A 50 -7.06 -1.89 6.01
CA PHE A 50 -6.38 -0.59 6.05
C PHE A 50 -5.87 -0.36 7.45
N ASN A 51 -4.62 0.05 7.59
CA ASN A 51 -4.07 0.39 8.89
C ASN A 51 -3.12 1.57 8.80
N LEU A 52 -3.01 2.29 9.89
CA LEU A 52 -1.97 3.28 10.11
C LEU A 52 -1.11 2.74 11.25
N TRP A 53 0.16 2.56 10.98
CA TRP A 53 1.04 1.84 11.87
C TRP A 53 2.28 2.66 12.20
N HIS A 54 2.65 2.64 13.47
CA HIS A 54 3.88 3.24 13.95
C HIS A 54 4.83 2.14 14.39
N ASN A 55 6.04 2.17 13.86
CA ASN A 55 7.06 1.20 14.19
C ASN A 55 7.64 1.50 15.59
N ARG A 56 7.87 0.46 16.39
CA ARG A 56 8.49 0.60 17.71
C ARG A 56 9.97 0.95 17.60
N TRP A 57 10.64 0.46 16.57
CA TRP A 57 12.07 0.66 16.35
C TRP A 57 12.28 1.26 14.96
N HIS A 58 13.36 2.03 14.80
CA HIS A 58 13.73 2.48 13.47
C HIS A 58 13.99 1.28 12.54
N TRP A 59 13.64 1.42 11.28
CA TRP A 59 13.81 0.37 10.27
C TRP A 59 15.29 -0.03 10.09
N ASN A 60 16.21 0.89 10.37
CA ASN A 60 17.66 0.65 10.28
C ASN A 60 18.26 0.02 11.54
N GLY A 61 17.45 -0.28 12.56
CA GLY A 61 17.92 -0.86 13.82
C GLY A 61 18.57 0.12 14.78
N ASN A 62 18.56 1.43 14.52
CA ASN A 62 19.21 2.45 15.33
C ASN A 62 18.33 2.99 16.46
N GLY A 63 17.77 2.10 17.27
CA GLY A 63 17.00 2.47 18.44
C GLY A 63 15.51 2.65 18.19
N ALA A 64 14.81 3.19 19.18
CA ALA A 64 13.37 3.36 19.14
C ALA A 64 12.98 4.45 18.13
N ALA A 65 11.89 4.19 17.37
CA ALA A 65 11.34 5.19 16.47
C ALA A 65 10.68 6.32 17.26
N ASP A 66 10.73 7.53 16.71
CA ASP A 66 10.10 8.69 17.32
C ASP A 66 8.59 8.60 17.22
N TYR A 67 7.91 8.91 18.32
CA TYR A 67 6.47 9.04 18.30
C TYR A 67 6.08 10.38 17.67
N PRO A 68 4.92 10.44 16.96
CA PRO A 68 4.46 11.71 16.44
C PRO A 68 4.16 12.69 17.59
N SER A 69 4.46 13.97 17.36
CA SER A 69 4.26 15.01 18.38
C SER A 69 2.80 15.45 18.50
N LYS A 70 1.95 15.00 17.60
CA LYS A 70 0.51 15.31 17.56
C LYS A 70 -0.23 14.14 16.96
N GLU A 71 -1.56 14.18 17.08
CA GLU A 71 -2.42 13.20 16.44
C GLU A 71 -2.16 13.12 14.94
N VAL A 72 -2.08 11.90 14.43
CA VAL A 72 -1.87 11.62 13.01
C VAL A 72 -2.99 10.70 12.55
N ALA A 73 -3.53 10.95 11.37
CA ALA A 73 -4.61 10.16 10.81
C ALA A 73 -4.33 9.82 9.36
N ALA A 74 -4.82 8.66 8.95
CA ALA A 74 -4.94 8.27 7.55
C ALA A 74 -6.43 8.21 7.21
N ALA A 75 -6.79 8.57 6.00
CA ALA A 75 -8.16 8.53 5.55
C ALA A 75 -8.26 7.74 4.24
N VAL A 76 -9.32 6.94 4.13
CA VAL A 76 -9.67 6.24 2.90
C VAL A 76 -11.00 6.77 2.44
N ASP A 77 -11.04 7.37 1.25
CA ASP A 77 -12.26 7.95 0.70
C ASP A 77 -13.19 6.84 0.17
N TRP A 78 -12.64 5.90 -0.61
CA TRP A 78 -13.39 4.79 -1.14
C TRP A 78 -12.46 3.64 -1.51
N PHE A 79 -13.05 2.45 -1.70
CA PHE A 79 -12.37 1.36 -2.39
C PHE A 79 -13.34 0.67 -3.35
N LYS A 80 -12.79 0.03 -4.37
CA LYS A 80 -13.53 -0.81 -5.31
C LYS A 80 -12.79 -2.13 -5.50
N TYR A 81 -13.57 -3.19 -5.61
CA TYR A 81 -13.05 -4.52 -5.87
C TYR A 81 -13.64 -5.04 -7.18
N TYR A 82 -12.77 -5.48 -8.05
CA TYR A 82 -13.17 -6.06 -9.34
C TYR A 82 -12.77 -7.52 -9.39
N LEU A 83 -13.71 -8.38 -9.75
CA LEU A 83 -13.40 -9.77 -10.04
C LEU A 83 -12.59 -9.88 -11.33
N PRO A 84 -11.65 -10.83 -11.40
CA PRO A 84 -10.88 -11.06 -12.62
C PRO A 84 -11.76 -11.58 -13.76
#